data_ef876352b40c24edad54ac4f4c7e9e6c
#
_entry.id   ef876352b40c24edad54ac4f4c7e9e6c
#
_cell.length_a   1.000
_cell.length_b   1.000
_cell.length_c   1.000
_cell.angle_alpha   90.00
_cell.angle_beta   90.00
_cell.angle_gamma   90.00
#
_symmetry.space_group_name_H-M   'P 1'
#
loop_
_entity.id
_entity.type
_entity.pdbx_description
1 polymer ?
#
loop_
_entity_poly.entity_id
_entity_poly.type
_entity_poly.pdbx_seq_one_letter_code
_entity_poly.pdbx_strand_id
1 'polypeptide(L)'
;AVIIATICMLLYIWFRFKDIRFATSAVIALMHDVLVVLGFYVIARVSVGNTFIACMLTIVGYSINGTIVIFDRIREALATKSRTEDLKDLVNRCITQTLTRTIYTNFTTFVMVVALYILGVSSIKEFAAPLMVGIICGGYTSVCITGALWYVMKTRLGEEAKAARIASATKTASVKAADKKE
;
A
#
# COMPACT_ATOMS: atom_id res chain seq x y z
N ALA A 1 -13.05 12.40 -10.83
CA ALA A 1 -12.12 11.41 -11.43
C ALA A 1 -11.29 10.70 -10.37
N VAL A 2 -10.54 11.40 -9.50
CA VAL A 2 -9.65 10.79 -8.49
C VAL A 2 -10.40 9.89 -7.51
N ILE A 3 -11.53 10.35 -6.96
CA ILE A 3 -12.36 9.56 -6.02
C ILE A 3 -12.86 8.27 -6.68
N ILE A 4 -13.36 8.35 -7.90
CA ILE A 4 -13.85 7.18 -8.65
C ILE A 4 -12.71 6.21 -8.92
N ALA A 5 -11.54 6.71 -9.36
CA ALA A 5 -10.35 5.88 -9.58
C ALA A 5 -9.91 5.18 -8.29
N THR A 6 -9.90 5.87 -7.16
CA THR A 6 -9.55 5.30 -5.85
C THR A 6 -10.55 4.22 -5.42
N ILE A 7 -11.85 4.44 -5.61
CA ILE A 7 -12.89 3.45 -5.32
C ILE A 7 -12.74 2.22 -6.22
N CYS A 8 -12.55 2.40 -7.52
CA CYS A 8 -12.32 1.28 -8.45
C CYS A 8 -11.07 0.48 -8.09
N MET A 9 -9.99 1.17 -7.69
CA MET A 9 -8.77 0.51 -7.23
C MET A 9 -8.96 -0.26 -5.93
N LEU A 10 -9.70 0.31 -4.97
CA LEU A 10 -10.07 -0.38 -3.73
C LEU A 10 -10.85 -1.67 -4.01
N LEU A 11 -11.86 -1.58 -4.88
CA LEU A 11 -12.66 -2.73 -5.30
C LEU A 11 -11.79 -3.78 -5.99
N TYR A 12 -10.88 -3.35 -6.87
CA TYR A 12 -9.95 -4.26 -7.55
C TYR A 12 -9.04 -4.99 -6.55
N ILE A 13 -8.42 -4.29 -5.61
CA ILE A 13 -7.54 -4.87 -4.60
C ILE A 13 -8.34 -5.81 -3.68
N TRP A 14 -9.51 -5.39 -3.24
CA TRP A 14 -10.37 -6.22 -2.41
C TRP A 14 -10.79 -7.52 -3.11
N PHE A 15 -11.21 -7.42 -4.36
CA PHE A 15 -11.58 -8.59 -5.17
C PHE A 15 -10.38 -9.52 -5.43
N ARG A 16 -9.21 -8.92 -5.71
CA ARG A 16 -7.97 -9.65 -6.02
C ARG A 16 -7.37 -10.36 -4.81
N PHE A 17 -7.39 -9.75 -3.64
CA PHE A 17 -6.74 -10.28 -2.44
C PHE A 17 -7.68 -10.90 -1.42
N LYS A 18 -8.98 -10.67 -1.51
CA LYS A 18 -10.03 -11.19 -0.61
C LYS A 18 -9.80 -10.88 0.88
N ASP A 19 -8.88 -9.97 1.21
CA ASP A 19 -8.58 -9.53 2.57
C ASP A 19 -8.57 -7.99 2.62
N ILE A 20 -9.48 -7.43 3.40
CA ILE A 20 -9.66 -5.99 3.53
C ILE A 20 -8.39 -5.28 4.08
N ARG A 21 -7.54 -6.00 4.79
CA ARG A 21 -6.29 -5.46 5.35
C ARG A 21 -5.30 -5.07 4.27
N PHE A 22 -5.21 -5.84 3.18
CA PHE A 22 -4.40 -5.47 2.01
C PHE A 22 -4.95 -4.20 1.36
N ALA A 23 -6.26 -4.10 1.18
CA ALA A 23 -6.90 -2.94 0.59
C ALA A 23 -6.67 -1.68 1.44
N THR A 24 -6.91 -1.77 2.76
CA THR A 24 -6.74 -0.62 3.66
C THR A 24 -5.29 -0.15 3.73
N SER A 25 -4.31 -1.06 3.81
CA SER A 25 -2.89 -0.68 3.82
C SER A 25 -2.44 -0.06 2.50
N ALA A 26 -2.96 -0.54 1.36
CA ALA A 26 -2.70 0.07 0.05
C ALA A 26 -3.24 1.50 -0.03
N VAL A 27 -4.46 1.74 0.46
CA VAL A 27 -5.06 3.09 0.44
C VAL A 27 -4.30 4.08 1.30
N ILE A 28 -3.90 3.68 2.51
CA ILE A 28 -3.11 4.54 3.39
C ILE A 28 -1.76 4.88 2.72
N ALA A 29 -1.12 3.90 2.08
CA ALA A 29 0.11 4.10 1.33
C ALA A 29 -0.09 5.08 0.16
N LEU A 30 -1.17 4.92 -0.61
CA LEU A 30 -1.52 5.84 -1.71
C LEU A 30 -1.83 7.27 -1.21
N MET A 31 -2.55 7.40 -0.09
CA MET A 31 -2.79 8.71 0.52
C MET A 31 -1.51 9.40 0.91
N HIS A 32 -0.54 8.67 1.47
CA HIS A 32 0.78 9.21 1.76
C HIS A 32 1.47 9.74 0.50
N ASP A 33 1.50 8.96 -0.59
CA ASP A 33 2.14 9.35 -1.84
C ASP A 33 1.49 10.60 -2.46
N VAL A 34 0.17 10.63 -2.48
CA VAL A 34 -0.60 11.81 -2.95
C VAL A 34 -0.29 13.04 -2.11
N LEU A 35 -0.22 12.92 -0.77
CA LEU A 35 0.10 14.04 0.12
C LEU A 35 1.51 14.56 -0.10
N VAL A 36 2.50 13.68 -0.30
CA VAL A 36 3.88 14.09 -0.59
C VAL A 36 3.95 14.86 -1.90
N VAL A 37 3.29 14.38 -2.96
CA VAL A 37 3.28 15.06 -4.25
C VAL A 37 2.52 16.39 -4.20
N LEU A 38 1.40 16.45 -3.46
CA LEU A 38 0.71 17.72 -3.20
C LEU A 38 1.62 18.72 -2.46
N GLY A 39 2.36 18.25 -1.47
CA GLY A 39 3.38 19.05 -0.78
C GLY A 39 4.43 19.61 -1.75
N PHE A 40 4.88 18.78 -2.68
CA PHE A 40 5.82 19.23 -3.73
C PHE A 40 5.20 20.32 -4.61
N TYR A 41 3.93 20.18 -5.05
CA TYR A 41 3.24 21.21 -5.84
C TYR A 41 3.20 22.56 -5.12
N VAL A 42 2.94 22.55 -3.82
CA VAL A 42 2.90 23.76 -2.98
C VAL A 42 4.29 24.39 -2.85
N ILE A 43 5.31 23.60 -2.55
CA ILE A 43 6.68 24.07 -2.32
C ILE A 43 7.30 24.60 -3.63
N ALA A 44 7.15 23.87 -4.72
CA ALA A 44 7.70 24.21 -6.02
C ALA A 44 6.84 25.26 -6.78
N ARG A 45 5.68 25.66 -6.23
CA ARG A 45 4.72 26.61 -6.84
C ARG A 45 4.36 26.24 -8.27
N VAL A 46 4.21 24.95 -8.55
CA VAL A 46 3.80 24.47 -9.87
C VAL A 46 2.31 24.75 -10.07
N SER A 47 1.92 25.20 -11.26
CA SER A 47 0.54 25.51 -11.57
C SER A 47 -0.37 24.28 -11.51
N VAL A 48 -1.55 24.45 -10.90
CA VAL A 48 -2.56 23.38 -10.79
C VAL A 48 -3.53 23.50 -11.97
N GLY A 49 -3.29 22.73 -13.01
CA GLY A 49 -4.13 22.68 -14.21
C GLY A 49 -4.52 21.25 -14.58
N ASN A 50 -4.87 21.03 -15.82
CA ASN A 50 -5.20 19.69 -16.34
C ASN A 50 -4.02 18.70 -16.19
N THR A 51 -2.80 19.21 -16.29
CA THR A 51 -1.55 18.46 -16.10
C THR A 51 -1.44 17.89 -14.68
N PHE A 52 -1.93 18.61 -13.66
CA PHE A 52 -1.99 18.15 -12.29
C PHE A 52 -2.84 16.88 -12.13
N ILE A 53 -4.04 16.88 -12.74
CA ILE A 53 -4.95 15.70 -12.65
C ILE A 53 -4.31 14.49 -13.32
N ALA A 54 -3.68 14.69 -14.49
CA ALA A 54 -2.97 13.63 -15.21
C ALA A 54 -1.79 13.08 -14.38
N CYS A 55 -1.02 13.95 -13.74
CA CYS A 55 0.11 13.59 -12.90
C CYS A 55 -0.36 12.77 -11.68
N MET A 56 -1.39 13.23 -10.95
CA MET A 56 -1.95 12.53 -9.81
C MET A 56 -2.46 11.14 -10.17
N LEU A 57 -3.19 11.01 -11.27
CA LEU A 57 -3.71 9.73 -11.73
C LEU A 57 -2.57 8.77 -12.12
N THR A 58 -1.52 9.28 -12.75
CA THR A 58 -0.34 8.50 -13.11
C THR A 58 0.41 8.01 -11.88
N ILE A 59 0.62 8.87 -10.87
CA ILE A 59 1.29 8.51 -9.63
C ILE A 59 0.51 7.45 -8.86
N VAL A 60 -0.80 7.60 -8.74
CA VAL A 60 -1.68 6.60 -8.10
C VAL A 60 -1.57 5.26 -8.81
N GLY A 61 -1.63 5.24 -10.16
CA GLY A 61 -1.48 4.01 -10.95
C GLY A 61 -0.10 3.38 -10.83
N TYR A 62 0.95 4.18 -10.74
CA TYR A 62 2.31 3.71 -10.60
C TYR A 62 2.60 3.14 -9.21
N SER A 63 2.21 3.86 -8.15
CA SER A 63 2.42 3.44 -6.75
C SER A 63 1.70 2.14 -6.43
N ILE A 64 0.48 1.96 -6.92
CA ILE A 64 -0.28 0.73 -6.68
C ILE A 64 0.38 -0.49 -7.35
N ASN A 65 1.04 -0.32 -8.48
CA ASN A 65 1.76 -1.41 -9.15
C ASN A 65 2.87 -1.99 -8.25
N GLY A 66 3.67 -1.14 -7.61
CA GLY A 66 4.69 -1.56 -6.65
C GLY A 66 4.10 -2.29 -5.43
N THR A 67 3.01 -1.75 -4.91
CA THR A 67 2.27 -2.33 -3.78
C THR A 67 1.71 -3.73 -4.10
N ILE A 68 1.12 -3.93 -5.28
CA ILE A 68 0.57 -5.22 -5.73
C ILE A 68 1.67 -6.28 -5.81
N VAL A 69 2.85 -5.96 -6.32
CA VAL A 69 3.98 -6.90 -6.43
C VAL A 69 4.38 -7.45 -5.06
N ILE A 70 4.48 -6.59 -4.06
CA ILE A 70 4.82 -6.99 -2.68
C ILE A 70 3.70 -7.82 -2.05
N PHE A 71 2.45 -7.40 -2.23
CA PHE A 71 1.29 -8.13 -1.70
C PHE A 71 1.09 -9.49 -2.33
N ASP A 72 1.29 -9.64 -3.63
CA ASP A 72 1.25 -10.95 -4.30
C ASP A 72 2.29 -11.88 -3.72
N ARG A 73 3.51 -11.39 -3.46
CA ARG A 73 4.57 -12.19 -2.84
C ARG A 73 4.24 -12.59 -1.41
N ILE A 74 3.72 -11.66 -0.60
CA ILE A 74 3.29 -11.96 0.76
C ILE A 74 2.16 -13.01 0.75
N ARG A 75 1.20 -12.88 -0.14
CA ARG A 75 0.08 -13.82 -0.28
C ARG A 75 0.55 -15.22 -0.68
N GLU A 76 1.46 -15.31 -1.64
CA GLU A 76 2.07 -16.59 -2.06
C GLU A 76 2.82 -17.25 -0.89
N ALA A 77 3.63 -16.49 -0.17
CA ALA A 77 4.35 -16.98 0.98
C ALA A 77 3.42 -17.40 2.13
N LEU A 78 2.30 -16.71 2.33
CA LEU A 78 1.28 -17.08 3.32
C LEU A 78 0.61 -18.41 3.01
N ALA A 79 0.42 -18.75 1.73
CA ALA A 79 -0.17 -20.03 1.32
C ALA A 79 0.74 -21.23 1.63
N THR A 80 2.05 -21.01 1.65
CA THR A 80 3.08 -22.05 1.93
C THR A 80 3.68 -21.92 3.33
N LYS A 81 3.14 -21.04 4.18
CA LYS A 81 3.67 -20.74 5.50
C LYS A 81 3.67 -21.97 6.41
N SER A 82 4.83 -22.31 7.00
CA SER A 82 4.94 -23.29 8.08
C SER A 82 4.31 -22.76 9.38
N ARG A 83 3.81 -23.66 10.23
CA ARG A 83 3.24 -23.30 11.55
C ARG A 83 4.27 -22.67 12.51
N THR A 84 5.55 -22.96 12.30
CA THR A 84 6.65 -22.49 13.15
C THR A 84 7.28 -21.18 12.69
N GLU A 85 6.98 -20.71 11.46
CA GLU A 85 7.55 -19.50 10.92
C GLU A 85 6.85 -18.25 11.48
N ASP A 86 7.62 -17.27 11.96
CA ASP A 86 7.06 -16.00 12.41
C ASP A 86 6.55 -15.17 11.21
N LEU A 87 5.44 -14.47 11.41
CA LEU A 87 4.83 -13.62 10.39
C LEU A 87 5.74 -12.46 10.01
N LYS A 88 6.50 -11.93 10.97
CA LYS A 88 7.45 -10.84 10.75
C LYS A 88 8.57 -11.25 9.80
N ASP A 89 9.16 -12.42 10.04
CA ASP A 89 10.27 -12.94 9.23
C ASP A 89 9.79 -13.27 7.81
N LEU A 90 8.58 -13.80 7.67
CA LEU A 90 7.95 -14.04 6.39
C LEU A 90 7.80 -12.74 5.58
N VAL A 91 7.27 -11.68 6.19
CA VAL A 91 7.08 -10.38 5.52
C VAL A 91 8.42 -9.77 5.12
N ASN A 92 9.42 -9.77 6.01
CA ASN A 92 10.76 -9.27 5.71
C ASN A 92 11.41 -10.02 4.55
N ARG A 93 11.29 -11.35 4.53
CA ARG A 93 11.79 -12.19 3.44
C ARG A 93 11.11 -11.83 2.12
N CYS A 94 9.79 -11.66 2.11
CA CYS A 94 9.05 -11.28 0.91
C CYS A 94 9.49 -9.91 0.37
N ILE A 95 9.64 -8.92 1.25
CA ILE A 95 10.11 -7.58 0.87
C ILE A 95 11.52 -7.67 0.28
N THR A 96 12.44 -8.40 0.92
CA THR A 96 13.81 -8.56 0.43
C THR A 96 13.85 -9.23 -0.93
N GLN A 97 13.03 -10.25 -1.17
CA GLN A 97 12.96 -10.95 -2.46
C GLN A 97 12.42 -10.08 -3.60
N THR A 98 11.52 -9.14 -3.30
CA THR A 98 10.96 -8.22 -4.30
C THR A 98 11.75 -6.94 -4.46
N LEU A 99 12.66 -6.63 -3.51
CA LEU A 99 13.41 -5.37 -3.44
C LEU A 99 14.19 -5.07 -4.73
N THR A 100 14.96 -6.03 -5.20
CA THR A 100 15.78 -5.88 -6.41
C THR A 100 14.92 -5.52 -7.62
N ARG A 101 13.81 -6.23 -7.84
CA ARG A 101 12.86 -5.93 -8.91
C ARG A 101 12.26 -4.54 -8.77
N THR A 102 11.83 -4.17 -7.57
CA THR A 102 11.23 -2.86 -7.30
C THR A 102 12.23 -1.74 -7.55
N ILE A 103 13.48 -1.88 -7.10
CA ILE A 103 14.53 -0.88 -7.33
C ILE A 103 14.80 -0.72 -8.83
N TYR A 104 15.00 -1.79 -9.58
CA TYR A 104 15.26 -1.70 -11.03
C TYR A 104 14.08 -1.08 -11.78
N THR A 105 12.85 -1.46 -11.46
CA THR A 105 11.67 -0.88 -12.10
C THR A 105 11.53 0.61 -11.80
N ASN A 106 11.71 1.02 -10.54
CA ASN A 106 11.68 2.42 -10.16
C ASN A 106 12.81 3.22 -10.82
N PHE A 107 14.02 2.66 -10.87
CA PHE A 107 15.17 3.32 -11.47
C PHE A 107 14.99 3.53 -12.98
N THR A 108 14.56 2.50 -13.71
CA THR A 108 14.33 2.62 -15.15
C THR A 108 13.24 3.63 -15.49
N THR A 109 12.13 3.62 -14.73
CA THR A 109 11.06 4.60 -14.93
C THR A 109 11.52 6.01 -14.54
N PHE A 110 12.28 6.16 -13.47
CA PHE A 110 12.84 7.44 -13.06
C PHE A 110 13.75 8.03 -14.15
N VAL A 111 14.67 7.23 -14.70
CA VAL A 111 15.56 7.66 -15.81
C VAL A 111 14.76 8.10 -17.02
N MET A 112 13.69 7.37 -17.38
CA MET A 112 12.82 7.75 -18.48
C MET A 112 12.14 9.10 -18.23
N VAL A 113 11.63 9.34 -17.02
CA VAL A 113 10.96 10.61 -16.68
C VAL A 113 11.97 11.76 -16.58
N VAL A 114 13.21 11.52 -16.13
CA VAL A 114 14.30 12.49 -16.17
C VAL A 114 14.61 12.88 -17.61
N ALA A 115 14.72 11.91 -18.52
CA ALA A 115 14.92 12.19 -19.94
C ALA A 115 13.76 13.04 -20.51
N LEU A 116 12.52 12.71 -20.13
CA LEU A 116 11.34 13.49 -20.51
C LEU A 116 11.38 14.92 -19.97
N TYR A 117 11.88 15.12 -18.75
CA TYR A 117 12.05 16.44 -18.15
C TYR A 117 13.12 17.28 -18.87
N ILE A 118 14.24 16.67 -19.27
CA ILE A 118 15.35 17.37 -19.94
C ILE A 118 14.96 17.74 -21.38
N LEU A 119 14.41 16.77 -22.12
CA LEU A 119 14.12 16.90 -23.56
C LEU A 119 12.74 17.50 -23.86
N GLY A 120 11.84 17.53 -22.87
CA GLY A 120 10.46 17.95 -23.05
C GLY A 120 10.28 19.46 -23.17
N VAL A 121 9.17 19.87 -23.79
CA VAL A 121 8.69 21.25 -23.80
C VAL A 121 8.14 21.66 -22.43
N SER A 122 7.90 22.95 -22.20
CA SER A 122 7.52 23.49 -20.88
C SER A 122 6.34 22.76 -20.23
N SER A 123 5.28 22.47 -20.98
CA SER A 123 4.12 21.71 -20.46
C SER A 123 4.46 20.30 -20.01
N ILE A 124 5.41 19.65 -20.68
CA ILE A 124 5.88 18.30 -20.31
C ILE A 124 6.75 18.37 -19.06
N LYS A 125 7.56 19.42 -18.90
CA LYS A 125 8.39 19.62 -17.70
C LYS A 125 7.54 19.83 -16.44
N GLU A 126 6.43 20.58 -16.53
CA GLU A 126 5.47 20.77 -15.46
C GLU A 126 4.81 19.44 -15.01
N PHE A 127 4.66 18.48 -15.92
CA PHE A 127 4.18 17.14 -15.62
C PHE A 127 5.28 16.23 -15.05
N ALA A 128 6.47 16.26 -15.64
CA ALA A 128 7.57 15.35 -15.33
C ALA A 128 8.18 15.62 -13.95
N ALA A 129 8.29 16.89 -13.52
CA ALA A 129 8.90 17.24 -12.24
C ALA A 129 8.16 16.64 -11.03
N PRO A 130 6.83 16.82 -10.86
CA PRO A 130 6.10 16.15 -9.77
C PRO A 130 6.07 14.64 -9.92
N LEU A 131 6.07 14.11 -11.14
CA LEU A 131 6.09 12.68 -11.41
C LEU A 131 7.39 12.02 -10.92
N MET A 132 8.55 12.67 -11.08
CA MET A 132 9.83 12.20 -10.53
C MET A 132 9.73 12.01 -9.00
N VAL A 133 9.18 13.00 -8.31
CA VAL A 133 8.97 12.93 -6.85
C VAL A 133 8.03 11.79 -6.49
N GLY A 134 6.92 11.64 -7.24
CA GLY A 134 5.95 10.56 -7.03
C GLY A 134 6.54 9.17 -7.23
N ILE A 135 7.41 8.96 -8.21
CA ILE A 135 8.08 7.67 -8.45
C ILE A 135 9.03 7.32 -7.30
N ILE A 136 9.82 8.27 -6.83
CA ILE A 136 10.73 8.06 -5.70
C ILE A 136 9.93 7.74 -4.42
N CYS A 137 8.91 8.55 -4.15
CA CYS A 137 8.03 8.37 -3.00
C CYS A 137 7.31 7.02 -3.05
N GLY A 138 6.65 6.68 -4.17
CA GLY A 138 5.94 5.41 -4.36
C GLY A 138 6.84 4.19 -4.25
N GLY A 139 8.09 4.28 -4.72
CA GLY A 139 9.10 3.23 -4.53
C GLY A 139 9.44 3.01 -3.06
N TYR A 140 9.66 4.09 -2.32
CA TYR A 140 9.89 4.03 -0.88
C TYR A 140 8.67 3.49 -0.13
N THR A 141 7.49 4.02 -0.41
CA THR A 141 6.23 3.65 0.27
C THR A 141 5.90 2.18 0.05
N SER A 142 6.04 1.68 -1.16
CA SER A 142 5.78 0.27 -1.48
C SER A 142 6.65 -0.67 -0.65
N VAL A 143 7.95 -0.38 -0.53
CA VAL A 143 8.91 -1.24 0.17
C VAL A 143 8.83 -1.08 1.69
N CYS A 144 8.83 0.16 2.19
CA CYS A 144 9.01 0.43 3.61
C CYS A 144 7.70 0.52 4.38
N ILE A 145 6.64 1.07 3.77
CA ILE A 145 5.39 1.37 4.49
C ILE A 145 4.36 0.26 4.28
N THR A 146 4.12 -0.17 3.04
CA THR A 146 2.97 -1.02 2.70
C THR A 146 3.01 -2.38 3.40
N GLY A 147 4.15 -3.07 3.36
CA GLY A 147 4.32 -4.38 4.00
C GLY A 147 4.27 -4.30 5.53
N ALA A 148 4.91 -3.27 6.11
CA ALA A 148 4.91 -3.04 7.55
C ALA A 148 3.50 -2.69 8.07
N LEU A 149 2.77 -1.84 7.35
CA LEU A 149 1.42 -1.44 7.71
C LEU A 149 0.46 -2.63 7.70
N TRP A 150 0.52 -3.45 6.65
CA TRP A 150 -0.25 -4.69 6.58
C TRP A 150 0.08 -5.64 7.74
N TYR A 151 1.36 -5.80 8.09
CA TYR A 151 1.78 -6.62 9.22
C TYR A 151 1.19 -6.12 10.55
N VAL A 152 1.29 -4.82 10.82
CA VAL A 152 0.73 -4.21 12.04
C VAL A 152 -0.78 -4.38 12.11
N MET A 153 -1.49 -4.16 11.01
CA MET A 153 -2.94 -4.36 10.96
C MET A 153 -3.33 -5.82 11.19
N LYS A 154 -2.56 -6.75 10.65
CA LYS A 154 -2.85 -8.19 10.81
C LYS A 154 -2.61 -8.67 12.24
N THR A 155 -1.56 -8.22 12.89
CA THR A 155 -1.24 -8.58 14.27
C THR A 155 -2.22 -7.95 15.25
N ARG A 156 -2.44 -6.65 15.21
CA ARG A 156 -3.35 -5.95 16.15
C ARG A 156 -4.80 -6.42 16.02
N LEU A 157 -5.37 -6.42 14.82
CA LEU A 157 -6.74 -6.90 14.62
C LEU A 157 -6.89 -8.41 14.91
N GLY A 158 -5.81 -9.19 14.73
CA GLY A 158 -5.79 -10.60 15.11
C GLY A 158 -5.83 -10.81 16.62
N GLU A 159 -5.10 -10.01 17.39
CA GLU A 159 -5.09 -10.05 18.85
C GLU A 159 -6.42 -9.57 19.44
N GLU A 160 -6.99 -8.48 18.92
CA GLU A 160 -8.30 -7.99 19.33
C GLU A 160 -9.42 -9.02 19.08
N ALA A 161 -9.42 -9.66 17.92
CA ALA A 161 -10.39 -10.69 17.58
C ALA A 161 -10.23 -11.94 18.48
N LYS A 162 -9.00 -12.30 18.84
CA LYS A 162 -8.72 -13.40 19.77
C LYS A 162 -9.16 -13.05 21.19
N ALA A 163 -8.88 -11.85 21.66
CA ALA A 163 -9.32 -11.36 22.96
C ALA A 163 -10.85 -11.30 23.07
N ALA A 164 -11.55 -10.81 22.04
CA ALA A 164 -13.00 -10.78 21.98
C ALA A 164 -13.63 -12.19 22.00
N ARG A 165 -13.01 -13.15 21.29
CA ARG A 165 -13.46 -14.56 21.33
C ARG A 165 -13.28 -15.20 22.71
N ILE A 166 -12.17 -14.95 23.38
CA ILE A 166 -11.92 -15.44 24.73
C ILE A 166 -12.93 -14.83 25.70
N ALA A 167 -13.15 -13.52 25.65
CA ALA A 167 -14.13 -12.84 26.49
C ALA A 167 -15.57 -13.35 26.28
N SER A 168 -15.99 -13.61 25.03
CA SER A 168 -17.30 -14.19 24.74
C SER A 168 -17.44 -15.64 25.24
N ALA A 169 -16.39 -16.45 25.06
CA ALA A 169 -16.39 -17.83 25.54
C ALA A 169 -16.46 -17.90 27.10
N THR A 170 -15.74 -17.01 27.78
CA THR A 170 -15.79 -16.91 29.26
C THR A 170 -17.18 -16.48 29.73
N LYS A 171 -17.82 -15.53 29.06
CA LYS A 171 -19.18 -15.09 29.39
C LYS A 171 -20.21 -16.20 29.19
N THR A 172 -20.09 -16.97 28.10
CA THR A 172 -20.97 -18.11 27.81
C THR A 172 -20.77 -19.24 28.84
N ALA A 173 -19.53 -19.50 29.25
CA ALA A 173 -19.23 -20.49 30.31
C ALA A 173 -19.79 -20.07 31.66
N SER A 174 -19.69 -18.79 32.03
CA SER A 174 -20.25 -18.29 33.30
C SER A 174 -21.78 -18.36 33.35
N VAL A 175 -22.46 -18.06 32.22
CA VAL A 175 -23.93 -18.17 32.11
C VAL A 175 -24.37 -19.65 32.27
N LYS A 176 -23.70 -20.59 31.58
CA LYS A 176 -24.00 -22.02 31.70
C LYS A 176 -23.73 -22.59 33.10
N ALA A 177 -22.76 -22.03 33.81
CA ALA A 177 -22.46 -22.43 35.17
C ALA A 177 -23.49 -21.91 36.20
N ALA A 178 -24.12 -20.76 35.90
CA ALA A 178 -25.21 -20.20 36.70
C ALA A 178 -26.52 -21.00 36.53
N ASP A 179 -26.86 -21.34 35.30
CA ASP A 179 -28.07 -22.11 34.91
C ASP A 179 -28.06 -23.56 35.38
N LYS A 180 -26.89 -24.11 35.76
CA LYS A 180 -26.76 -25.48 36.31
C LYS A 180 -26.86 -25.51 37.80
N LYS A 181 -26.99 -24.38 38.49
CA LYS A 181 -27.10 -24.26 39.95
C LYS A 181 -28.51 -23.96 40.45
N GLU A 182 -29.44 -23.67 39.52
CA GLU A 182 -30.88 -23.66 39.73
C GLU A 182 -31.48 -25.05 39.35
#